data_72b3f0c968a268e1d6a01b38785e38b7
#
_entry.id   72b3f0c968a268e1d6a01b38785e38b7
#
_cell.length_a   1.000
_cell.length_b   1.000
_cell.length_c   1.000
_cell.angle_alpha   90.00
_cell.angle_beta   90.00
_cell.angle_gamma   90.00
#
_symmetry.space_group_name_H-M   'P 1'
#
loop_
_entity.id
_entity.type
_entity.pdbx_description
1 polymer ?
#
loop_
_entity_poly.entity_id
_entity_poly.type
_entity_poly.pdbx_seq_one_letter_code
_entity_poly.pdbx_strand_id
1 'polypeptide(L)'
;MIFTSNVRIPETGEYTFFLASDDGSKMFLNNKLLIDNDGDHGVIEKAESIELTEGSYPIKVEWFNGGGGKWLGVFMKGPDGVKRLIEPSRYN
;
A
#
# COMPACT_ATOMS: atom_id res chain seq x y z
N MET A 1 -2.50 13.99 -0.06
CA MET A 1 -2.66 13.29 -1.35
C MET A 1 -3.28 11.93 -1.16
N ILE A 2 -4.06 11.50 -2.10
CA ILE A 2 -4.73 10.21 -2.05
C ILE A 2 -4.42 9.43 -3.32
N PHE A 3 -3.96 8.21 -3.10
CA PHE A 3 -3.66 7.22 -4.15
C PHE A 3 -4.77 6.17 -4.06
N THR A 4 -5.40 5.84 -5.17
CA THR A 4 -6.39 4.77 -5.20
C THR A 4 -6.08 3.78 -6.32
N SER A 5 -6.39 2.52 -6.07
CA SER A 5 -6.23 1.46 -7.06
C SER A 5 -7.14 0.29 -6.71
N ASN A 6 -7.18 -0.69 -7.57
CA ASN A 6 -7.80 -1.97 -7.29
C ASN A 6 -6.76 -3.05 -7.44
N VAL A 7 -6.67 -3.91 -6.44
CA VAL A 7 -5.72 -5.01 -6.43
C VAL A 7 -6.44 -6.28 -6.83
N ARG A 8 -5.93 -6.97 -7.85
CA ARG A 8 -6.44 -8.27 -8.24
C ARG A 8 -5.71 -9.36 -7.48
N ILE A 9 -6.45 -10.16 -6.73
CA ILE A 9 -5.90 -11.30 -5.99
C ILE A 9 -6.18 -12.56 -6.82
N PRO A 10 -5.15 -13.13 -7.46
CA PRO A 10 -5.36 -14.22 -8.42
C PRO A 10 -5.67 -15.56 -7.77
N GLU A 11 -5.34 -15.75 -6.51
CA GLU A 11 -5.65 -16.97 -5.79
C GLU A 11 -5.76 -16.68 -4.30
N THR A 12 -6.60 -17.44 -3.61
CA THR A 12 -6.75 -17.32 -2.16
C THR A 12 -5.44 -17.68 -1.48
N GLY A 13 -5.01 -16.85 -0.53
CA GLY A 13 -3.78 -17.10 0.21
C GLY A 13 -3.34 -15.90 1.02
N GLU A 14 -2.12 -15.97 1.54
CA GLU A 14 -1.51 -14.90 2.31
C GLU A 14 -0.78 -13.92 1.40
N TYR A 15 -1.05 -12.64 1.58
CA TYR A 15 -0.43 -11.56 0.81
C TYR A 15 0.20 -10.58 1.78
N THR A 16 1.37 -10.06 1.40
CA THR A 16 2.08 -9.04 2.16
C THR A 16 2.07 -7.75 1.37
N PHE A 17 1.62 -6.67 2.00
CA PHE A 17 1.62 -5.35 1.39
C PHE A 17 2.72 -4.52 2.01
N PHE A 18 3.36 -3.69 1.19
CA PHE A 18 4.47 -2.84 1.59
C PHE A 18 4.12 -1.40 1.26
N LEU A 19 4.33 -0.54 2.23
CA LEU A 19 4.08 0.90 2.08
C LEU A 19 5.34 1.65 2.49
N ALA A 20 5.97 2.31 1.54
CA ALA A 20 7.14 3.10 1.77
C ALA A 20 6.85 4.54 1.37
N SER A 21 7.19 5.49 2.21
CA SER A 21 6.90 6.89 1.93
C SER A 21 7.82 7.83 2.68
N ASP A 22 7.92 9.02 2.13
CA ASP A 22 8.51 10.20 2.70
C ASP A 22 7.43 11.31 2.58
N ASP A 23 6.82 11.80 3.57
CA ASP A 23 6.78 11.53 5.00
C ASP A 23 5.80 10.39 5.35
N GLY A 24 4.77 10.70 6.14
CA GLY A 24 3.82 9.73 6.65
C GLY A 24 2.78 9.28 5.63
N SER A 25 2.28 8.08 5.81
CA SER A 25 1.23 7.54 4.98
C SER A 25 0.43 6.47 5.72
N LYS A 26 -0.77 6.21 5.22
CA LYS A 26 -1.64 5.15 5.72
C LYS A 26 -2.24 4.41 4.54
N MET A 27 -2.26 3.09 4.61
CA MET A 27 -2.85 2.25 3.58
C MET A 27 -4.12 1.59 4.11
N PHE A 28 -5.19 1.72 3.33
CA PHE A 28 -6.47 1.07 3.62
C PHE A 28 -6.72 0.03 2.53
N LEU A 29 -7.05 -1.18 2.96
CA LEU A 29 -7.43 -2.26 2.06
C LEU A 29 -8.89 -2.62 2.36
N ASN A 30 -9.72 -2.57 1.34
CA ASN A 30 -11.15 -2.85 1.47
C ASN A 30 -11.78 -2.02 2.59
N ASN A 31 -11.40 -0.72 2.65
CA ASN A 31 -11.87 0.27 3.61
C ASN A 31 -11.43 0.04 5.07
N LYS A 32 -10.45 -0.83 5.29
CA LYS A 32 -9.89 -1.06 6.62
C LYS A 32 -8.43 -0.68 6.64
N LEU A 33 -8.01 0.00 7.70
CA LEU A 33 -6.60 0.38 7.88
C LEU A 33 -5.75 -0.89 7.98
N LEU A 34 -4.81 -1.02 7.05
CA LEU A 34 -3.89 -2.16 7.03
C LEU A 34 -2.49 -1.77 7.49
N ILE A 35 -1.98 -0.66 6.98
CA ILE A 35 -0.63 -0.19 7.32
C ILE A 35 -0.71 1.26 7.76
N ASP A 36 -0.14 1.54 8.94
CA ASP A 36 0.00 2.89 9.47
C ASP A 36 1.48 3.23 9.47
N ASN A 37 1.90 4.05 8.50
CA ASN A 37 3.26 4.54 8.37
C ASN A 37 3.26 6.07 8.56
N ASP A 38 2.41 6.52 9.48
CA ASP A 38 2.24 7.94 9.76
C ASP A 38 3.43 8.47 10.56
N GLY A 39 3.65 9.77 10.45
CA GLY A 39 4.71 10.44 11.19
C GLY A 39 5.56 11.31 10.28
N ASP A 40 6.41 12.10 10.91
CA ASP A 40 7.34 12.99 10.23
C ASP A 40 8.69 12.27 10.14
N HIS A 41 8.99 11.71 8.98
CA HIS A 41 10.17 10.86 8.81
C HIS A 41 10.65 10.88 7.36
N GLY A 42 11.86 10.43 7.14
CA GLY A 42 12.36 10.13 5.81
C GLY A 42 11.74 8.85 5.26
N VAL A 43 12.28 8.31 4.18
CA VAL A 43 11.73 7.10 3.56
C VAL A 43 11.80 5.92 4.52
N ILE A 44 10.64 5.43 4.92
CA ILE A 44 10.50 4.26 5.78
C ILE A 44 9.49 3.33 5.10
N GLU A 45 9.84 2.04 5.04
CA GLU A 45 8.93 1.01 4.52
C GLU A 45 8.36 0.19 5.67
N LYS A 46 7.05 0.02 5.67
CA LYS A 46 6.36 -0.88 6.59
C LYS A 46 5.60 -1.92 5.80
N ALA A 47 5.44 -3.09 6.38
CA ALA A 47 4.77 -4.22 5.73
C ALA A 47 3.77 -4.88 6.68
N GLU A 48 2.69 -5.39 6.11
CA GLU A 48 1.70 -6.17 6.83
C GLU A 48 1.19 -7.29 5.96
N SER A 49 0.97 -8.45 6.56
CA SER A 49 0.45 -9.62 5.88
C SER A 49 -1.03 -9.81 6.22
N ILE A 50 -1.79 -10.27 5.26
CA ILE A 50 -3.21 -10.50 5.41
C ILE A 50 -3.65 -11.66 4.51
N GLU A 51 -4.58 -12.47 4.98
CA GLU A 51 -5.20 -13.52 4.17
C GLU A 51 -6.32 -12.92 3.33
N LEU A 52 -6.30 -13.20 2.03
CA LEU A 52 -7.30 -12.70 1.09
C LEU A 52 -7.82 -13.84 0.23
N THR A 53 -9.12 -13.79 -0.07
CA THR A 53 -9.71 -14.69 -1.06
C THR A 53 -9.52 -14.12 -2.45
N GLU A 54 -9.56 -14.98 -3.44
CA GLU A 54 -9.51 -14.55 -4.84
C GLU A 54 -10.55 -13.48 -5.12
N GLY A 55 -10.17 -12.44 -5.86
CA GLY A 55 -11.07 -11.35 -6.21
C GLY A 55 -10.33 -10.03 -6.39
N SER A 56 -11.10 -8.96 -6.46
CA SER A 56 -10.55 -7.60 -6.55
C SER A 56 -10.87 -6.82 -5.29
N TYR A 57 -9.90 -6.04 -4.81
CA TYR A 57 -10.03 -5.28 -3.58
C TYR A 57 -9.64 -3.84 -3.81
N PRO A 58 -10.44 -2.87 -3.34
CA PRO A 58 -10.04 -1.47 -3.42
C PRO A 58 -8.93 -1.19 -2.42
N ILE A 59 -7.93 -0.42 -2.85
CA ILE A 59 -6.84 0.03 -2.01
C ILE A 59 -6.78 1.55 -2.05
N LYS A 60 -6.56 2.17 -0.89
CA LYS A 60 -6.41 3.61 -0.78
C LYS A 60 -5.21 3.90 0.09
N VAL A 61 -4.38 4.84 -0.35
CA VAL A 61 -3.25 5.33 0.44
C VAL A 61 -3.43 6.82 0.66
N GLU A 62 -3.44 7.23 1.92
CA GLU A 62 -3.40 8.63 2.32
C GLU A 62 -1.94 8.96 2.60
N TRP A 63 -1.44 9.97 1.94
CA TRP A 63 -0.03 10.30 1.93
C TRP A 63 0.16 11.77 2.29
N PHE A 64 1.01 12.02 3.28
CA PHE A 64 1.31 13.36 3.76
C PHE A 64 2.74 13.70 3.37
N ASN A 65 2.94 14.93 2.90
CA ASN A 65 4.25 15.40 2.53
C ASN A 65 4.56 16.65 3.34
N GLY A 66 5.56 16.56 4.22
CA GLY A 66 5.94 17.62 5.14
C GLY A 66 6.85 18.68 4.55
N GLY A 67 7.03 18.69 3.22
CA GLY A 67 7.79 19.74 2.56
C GLY A 67 9.20 19.36 2.11
N GLY A 68 9.62 18.13 2.34
CA GLY A 68 10.85 17.60 1.81
C GLY A 68 10.66 16.98 0.44
N GLY A 69 11.38 15.92 0.14
CA GLY A 69 11.17 15.15 -1.06
C GLY A 69 9.80 14.48 -1.07
N LYS A 70 9.36 14.07 -2.23
CA LYS A 70 8.11 13.34 -2.39
C LYS A 70 8.45 11.94 -2.87
N TRP A 71 8.09 10.95 -2.06
CA TRP A 71 8.33 9.58 -2.46
C TRP A 71 7.27 8.66 -1.88
N LEU A 72 6.70 7.83 -2.74
CA LEU A 72 5.68 6.87 -2.34
C LEU A 72 5.86 5.59 -3.14
N GLY A 73 5.98 4.47 -2.44
CA GLY A 73 6.04 3.15 -3.06
C GLY A 73 5.02 2.23 -2.42
N VAL A 74 4.21 1.58 -3.23
CA VAL A 74 3.19 0.64 -2.79
C VAL A 74 3.44 -0.67 -3.51
N PHE A 75 3.65 -1.75 -2.74
CA PHE A 75 4.01 -3.04 -3.31
C PHE A 75 3.19 -4.16 -2.69
N MET A 76 3.11 -5.28 -3.37
CA MET A 76 2.43 -6.47 -2.87
C MET A 76 3.26 -7.71 -3.22
N LYS A 77 3.31 -8.65 -2.29
CA LYS A 77 3.92 -9.96 -2.51
C LYS A 77 2.88 -11.03 -2.17
N GLY A 78 2.64 -11.94 -3.11
CA GLY A 78 1.69 -13.02 -2.95
C GLY A 78 2.35 -14.36 -2.62
N PRO A 79 1.57 -15.45 -2.73
CA PRO A 79 2.10 -16.80 -2.44
C PRO A 79 3.27 -17.23 -3.32
N ASP A 80 3.44 -16.61 -4.49
CA ASP A 80 4.58 -16.90 -5.37
C ASP A 80 5.89 -16.27 -4.88
N GLY A 81 5.82 -15.41 -3.85
CA GLY A 81 7.01 -14.79 -3.28
C GLY A 81 7.58 -13.62 -4.09
N VAL A 82 6.88 -13.18 -5.13
CA VAL A 82 7.34 -12.09 -5.99
C VAL A 82 6.75 -10.77 -5.54
N LYS A 83 7.61 -9.81 -5.22
CA LYS A 83 7.19 -8.44 -4.84
C LYS A 83 6.91 -7.63 -6.10
N ARG A 84 5.71 -7.08 -6.20
CA ARG A 84 5.27 -6.33 -7.38
C ARG A 84 4.81 -4.94 -6.99
N LEU A 85 5.10 -3.96 -7.85
CA LEU A 85 4.62 -2.59 -7.69
C LEU A 85 3.12 -2.54 -7.95
N ILE A 86 2.39 -1.83 -7.09
CA ILE A 86 0.98 -1.53 -7.31
C ILE A 86 0.89 -0.17 -7.97
N GLU A 87 0.34 -0.15 -9.18
CA GLU A 87 0.17 1.08 -9.95
C GLU A 87 -1.11 1.79 -9.52
N PRO A 88 -1.10 3.11 -9.42
CA PRO A 88 -2.33 3.83 -9.09
C PRO A 88 -3.26 3.89 -10.29
N SER A 89 -4.57 3.78 -10.04
CA SER A 89 -5.56 4.12 -11.05
C SER A 89 -5.89 5.61 -10.98
N ARG A 90 -5.55 6.28 -9.86
CA ARG A 90 -5.80 7.70 -9.69
C ARG A 90 -4.92 8.29 -8.59
N TYR A 91 -4.47 9.53 -8.83
CA TYR A 91 -3.87 10.39 -7.82
C TYR A 91 -4.76 11.61 -7.60
N ASN A 92 -4.87 12.03 -6.35
CA ASN A 92 -5.55 13.28 -5.98
C ASN A 92 -4.64 14.13 -5.11
#